data_d1c0240e44703e5e74cfd2424b978bdf
#
_entry.id   d1c0240e44703e5e74cfd2424b978bdf
#
_cell.length_a   1.000
_cell.length_b   1.000
_cell.length_c   1.000
_cell.angle_alpha   90.00
_cell.angle_beta   90.00
_cell.angle_gamma   90.00
#
_symmetry.space_group_name_H-M   'P 1'
#
loop_
_entity.id
_entity.type
_entity.pdbx_description
1 polymer ?
#
loop_
_entity_poly.entity_id
_entity_poly.type
_entity_poly.pdbx_seq_one_letter_code
_entity_poly.pdbx_strand_id
1 'polypeptide(L)'
;GNVSDSTPLFNIKSINLVLEDGKTRTVDLSKATSVRGMTLSGSNLKDVTKSGMAVVKDVDFSKVTDVKIEAASMPGMPKASVNISYSNMTQTVATVDIANTDSPDTYVTNEAKYTGADGGYNSTADMYITINASADFSVENYKNSLDAADYIIAYAGTTTADSKESNDRSSIDLPISQAHVQMICDSYPEKTIVVMSTVGQINAEPFKDKCAAMLWTSYNGQTQGEALGKVLTGKVNPSGKLTTTWYTSEDLQKMPLGSPKQNVNGVDYNFTNYEIAQADNYPGRTHQYYSGTPVYPFGYGTSYT
;
A
#
# COMPACT_ATOMS: atom_id res chain seq x y z
N GLY A 1 0.07 1.28 -0.52
CA GLY A 1 -1.27 1.19 0.06
C GLY A 1 -1.16 0.83 1.52
N ASN A 2 -2.12 1.23 2.32
CA ASN A 2 -2.17 0.74 3.69
C ASN A 2 -2.18 -0.79 3.66
N VAL A 3 -1.18 -1.39 4.29
CA VAL A 3 -1.18 -2.81 4.53
C VAL A 3 -2.41 -3.12 5.37
N SER A 4 -3.33 -3.93 4.85
CA SER A 4 -4.53 -4.30 5.61
C SER A 4 -4.14 -5.14 6.83
N ASP A 5 -4.99 -5.15 7.84
CA ASP A 5 -4.76 -5.95 9.04
C ASP A 5 -4.70 -7.47 8.77
N SER A 6 -5.15 -7.88 7.58
CA SER A 6 -5.15 -9.27 7.13
C SER A 6 -4.08 -9.61 6.09
N THR A 7 -3.25 -8.63 5.69
CA THR A 7 -2.18 -8.88 4.69
C THR A 7 -1.02 -9.61 5.36
N PRO A 8 -0.63 -10.83 4.88
CA PRO A 8 0.58 -11.48 5.35
C PRO A 8 1.83 -10.66 5.02
N LEU A 9 2.72 -10.50 5.98
CA LEU A 9 3.97 -9.75 5.86
C LEU A 9 5.18 -10.68 5.81
N PHE A 10 5.23 -11.65 6.71
CA PHE A 10 6.35 -12.58 6.86
C PHE A 10 5.96 -13.84 7.62
N ASN A 11 6.87 -14.80 7.63
CA ASN A 11 6.80 -16.02 8.43
C ASN A 11 7.93 -16.01 9.47
N ILE A 12 7.67 -16.51 10.67
CA ILE A 12 8.68 -16.72 11.72
C ILE A 12 8.88 -18.23 11.88
N LYS A 13 10.12 -18.68 11.68
CA LYS A 13 10.50 -20.08 11.86
C LYS A 13 10.95 -20.36 13.29
N SER A 14 11.72 -19.45 13.90
CA SER A 14 12.19 -19.61 15.27
C SER A 14 12.44 -18.26 15.94
N ILE A 15 12.34 -18.26 17.28
CA ILE A 15 12.80 -17.19 18.16
C ILE A 15 13.81 -17.81 19.14
N ASN A 16 15.00 -17.26 19.18
CA ASN A 16 16.10 -17.73 20.02
C ASN A 16 16.57 -16.60 20.93
N LEU A 17 16.71 -16.89 22.20
CA LEU A 17 17.28 -16.00 23.21
C LEU A 17 18.77 -16.32 23.35
N VAL A 18 19.64 -15.37 23.04
CA VAL A 18 21.09 -15.51 23.20
C VAL A 18 21.46 -15.19 24.64
N LEU A 19 22.27 -16.02 25.27
CA LEU A 19 22.66 -15.91 26.67
C LEU A 19 24.06 -15.31 26.81
N GLU A 20 24.38 -14.81 28.01
CA GLU A 20 25.70 -14.25 28.36
C GLU A 20 26.88 -15.18 28.03
N ASP A 21 26.67 -16.50 28.08
CA ASP A 21 27.70 -17.49 27.76
C ASP A 21 27.78 -17.83 26.24
N GLY A 22 27.02 -17.11 25.42
CA GLY A 22 26.95 -17.32 23.97
C GLY A 22 26.04 -18.46 23.53
N LYS A 23 25.47 -19.23 24.45
CA LYS A 23 24.47 -20.25 24.11
C LYS A 23 23.15 -19.63 23.74
N THR A 24 22.28 -20.44 23.16
CA THR A 24 20.92 -20.03 22.79
C THR A 24 19.87 -20.86 23.51
N ARG A 25 18.78 -20.20 23.86
CA ARG A 25 17.57 -20.83 24.37
C ARG A 25 16.47 -20.62 23.34
N THR A 26 16.01 -21.70 22.71
CA THR A 26 14.94 -21.64 21.71
C THR A 26 13.60 -21.52 22.39
N VAL A 27 12.80 -20.56 21.99
CA VAL A 27 11.40 -20.40 22.44
C VAL A 27 10.54 -21.45 21.76
N ASP A 28 9.79 -22.22 22.53
CA ASP A 28 8.89 -23.23 21.99
C ASP A 28 7.60 -22.58 21.47
N LEU A 29 7.62 -22.16 20.20
CA LEU A 29 6.48 -21.52 19.55
C LEU A 29 5.27 -22.45 19.41
N SER A 30 5.44 -23.78 19.48
CA SER A 30 4.32 -24.73 19.44
C SER A 30 3.37 -24.57 20.63
N LYS A 31 3.86 -23.96 21.70
CA LYS A 31 3.08 -23.62 22.92
C LYS A 31 2.45 -22.23 22.88
N ALA A 32 2.54 -21.53 21.76
CA ALA A 32 1.93 -20.21 21.66
C ALA A 32 0.42 -20.26 21.84
N THR A 33 -0.09 -19.34 22.64
CA THR A 33 -1.52 -19.15 22.93
C THR A 33 -1.94 -17.75 22.48
N SER A 34 -3.23 -17.46 22.52
CA SER A 34 -3.77 -16.15 22.12
C SER A 34 -3.30 -15.70 20.75
N VAL A 35 -3.09 -16.66 19.84
CA VAL A 35 -2.59 -16.42 18.48
C VAL A 35 -3.68 -15.75 17.65
N ARG A 36 -3.36 -14.57 17.10
CA ARG A 36 -4.24 -13.82 16.19
C ARG A 36 -3.42 -13.03 15.18
N GLY A 37 -3.99 -12.76 14.01
CA GLY A 37 -3.28 -12.10 12.91
C GLY A 37 -2.07 -12.87 12.42
N MET A 38 -1.99 -14.17 12.69
CA MET A 38 -1.00 -15.14 12.23
C MET A 38 -1.50 -16.56 12.45
N THR A 39 -0.87 -17.54 11.81
CA THR A 39 -1.22 -18.96 11.90
C THR A 39 -0.13 -19.73 12.59
N LEU A 40 -0.44 -20.44 13.68
CA LEU A 40 0.47 -21.40 14.30
C LEU A 40 0.49 -22.71 13.48
N SER A 41 1.66 -23.06 12.93
CA SER A 41 1.88 -24.26 12.13
C SER A 41 3.06 -25.03 12.67
N GLY A 42 2.81 -26.05 13.50
CA GLY A 42 3.84 -26.73 14.26
C GLY A 42 4.56 -25.79 15.21
N SER A 43 5.85 -25.57 14.99
CA SER A 43 6.69 -24.62 15.74
C SER A 43 6.93 -23.29 15.01
N ASN A 44 6.16 -23.00 13.94
CA ASN A 44 6.30 -21.79 13.14
C ASN A 44 5.08 -20.89 13.28
N LEU A 45 5.28 -19.57 13.20
CA LEU A 45 4.20 -18.60 13.04
C LEU A 45 4.19 -18.15 11.59
N LYS A 46 3.13 -18.49 10.86
CA LYS A 46 2.98 -18.22 9.43
C LYS A 46 1.95 -17.11 9.18
N ASP A 47 2.05 -16.51 8.01
CA ASP A 47 1.13 -15.48 7.52
C ASP A 47 0.96 -14.33 8.54
N VAL A 48 2.08 -13.93 9.15
CA VAL A 48 2.12 -12.90 10.19
C VAL A 48 1.71 -11.56 9.60
N THR A 49 0.66 -10.95 10.15
CA THR A 49 0.12 -9.65 9.71
C THR A 49 0.51 -8.54 10.68
N LYS A 50 0.27 -7.28 10.32
CA LYS A 50 0.57 -6.14 11.21
C LYS A 50 -0.25 -6.14 12.51
N SER A 51 -1.38 -6.83 12.56
CA SER A 51 -2.18 -7.05 13.78
C SER A 51 -1.76 -8.31 14.52
N GLY A 52 -0.65 -8.95 14.11
CA GLY A 52 -0.16 -10.20 14.65
C GLY A 52 0.15 -10.11 16.14
N MET A 53 -0.34 -11.10 16.90
CA MET A 53 -0.03 -11.28 18.31
C MET A 53 -0.01 -12.75 18.65
N ALA A 54 0.94 -13.14 19.50
CA ALA A 54 0.99 -14.45 20.15
C ALA A 54 1.59 -14.32 21.55
N VAL A 55 1.27 -15.28 22.42
CA VAL A 55 1.82 -15.33 23.77
C VAL A 55 2.42 -16.72 23.99
N VAL A 56 3.67 -16.77 24.42
CA VAL A 56 4.33 -18.00 24.87
C VAL A 56 4.51 -17.87 26.40
N LYS A 57 3.95 -18.82 27.13
CA LYS A 57 4.01 -18.82 28.60
C LYS A 57 5.33 -19.35 29.12
N ASP A 58 5.69 -18.91 30.32
CA ASP A 58 6.79 -19.45 31.12
C ASP A 58 8.14 -19.45 30.39
N VAL A 59 8.42 -18.39 29.61
CA VAL A 59 9.71 -18.20 28.95
C VAL A 59 10.75 -17.70 29.95
N ASP A 60 11.90 -18.34 30.01
CA ASP A 60 13.01 -17.93 30.88
C ASP A 60 13.85 -16.84 30.20
N PHE A 61 13.78 -15.62 30.71
CA PHE A 61 14.56 -14.46 30.25
C PHE A 61 15.87 -14.26 31.00
N SER A 62 16.23 -15.17 31.92
CA SER A 62 17.48 -15.02 32.69
C SER A 62 18.70 -15.06 31.77
N LYS A 63 19.66 -14.15 32.02
CA LYS A 63 20.95 -14.05 31.30
C LYS A 63 20.83 -13.79 29.79
N VAL A 64 19.69 -13.31 29.33
CA VAL A 64 19.50 -12.98 27.91
C VAL A 64 20.21 -11.68 27.58
N THR A 65 20.95 -11.66 26.48
CA THR A 65 21.68 -10.49 25.95
C THR A 65 21.14 -10.03 24.60
N ASP A 66 20.64 -10.95 23.80
CA ASP A 66 20.14 -10.67 22.46
C ASP A 66 18.95 -11.60 22.11
N VAL A 67 18.15 -11.16 21.16
CA VAL A 67 17.05 -11.92 20.59
C VAL A 67 17.33 -12.13 19.10
N LYS A 68 17.28 -13.38 18.64
CA LYS A 68 17.40 -13.75 17.23
C LYS A 68 16.08 -14.31 16.73
N ILE A 69 15.62 -13.79 15.60
CA ILE A 69 14.41 -14.28 14.90
C ILE A 69 14.77 -14.74 13.50
N GLU A 70 14.54 -16.01 13.21
CA GLU A 70 14.65 -16.55 11.87
C GLU A 70 13.32 -16.34 11.14
N ALA A 71 13.32 -15.46 10.15
CA ALA A 71 12.12 -15.04 9.46
C ALA A 71 12.32 -14.95 7.94
N ALA A 72 11.22 -15.09 7.19
CA ALA A 72 11.16 -14.97 5.73
C ALA A 72 10.03 -14.05 5.36
N SER A 73 10.29 -12.99 4.59
CA SER A 73 9.29 -11.99 4.23
C SER A 73 8.53 -12.33 2.96
N MET A 74 7.29 -11.88 2.90
CA MET A 74 6.55 -11.84 1.64
C MET A 74 7.21 -10.83 0.68
N PRO A 75 7.10 -11.03 -0.64
CA PRO A 75 7.59 -10.07 -1.62
C PRO A 75 7.02 -8.67 -1.37
N GLY A 76 7.89 -7.66 -1.37
CA GLY A 76 7.49 -6.28 -1.18
C GLY A 76 6.96 -5.93 0.22
N MET A 77 7.31 -6.70 1.23
CA MET A 77 6.93 -6.42 2.61
C MET A 77 7.35 -4.99 3.01
N PRO A 78 6.45 -4.17 3.59
CA PRO A 78 6.84 -2.89 4.18
C PRO A 78 7.80 -3.12 5.35
N LYS A 79 8.52 -2.06 5.76
CA LYS A 79 9.38 -2.13 6.94
C LYS A 79 8.56 -2.62 8.14
N ALA A 80 8.98 -3.73 8.71
CA ALA A 80 8.31 -4.37 9.82
C ALA A 80 9.31 -4.82 10.88
N SER A 81 8.85 -4.88 12.12
CA SER A 81 9.59 -5.41 13.26
C SER A 81 8.71 -6.28 14.16
N VAL A 82 9.35 -7.17 14.88
CA VAL A 82 8.74 -7.97 15.93
C VAL A 82 9.15 -7.39 17.27
N ASN A 83 8.15 -6.99 18.07
CA ASN A 83 8.35 -6.60 19.44
C ASN A 83 8.21 -7.81 20.34
N ILE A 84 9.22 -8.05 21.17
CA ILE A 84 9.20 -9.01 22.25
C ILE A 84 8.98 -8.24 23.54
N SER A 85 7.91 -8.59 24.27
CA SER A 85 7.56 -7.95 25.53
C SER A 85 7.50 -8.96 26.67
N TYR A 86 7.88 -8.51 27.88
CA TYR A 86 7.97 -9.29 29.10
C TYR A 86 6.68 -9.11 29.91
N SER A 87 6.03 -10.21 30.25
CA SER A 87 4.80 -10.29 31.08
C SER A 87 3.55 -9.61 30.51
N ASN A 88 3.69 -8.59 29.66
CA ASN A 88 2.58 -7.88 29.03
C ASN A 88 3.06 -7.09 27.79
N MET A 89 2.14 -6.52 27.02
CA MET A 89 2.46 -5.81 25.76
C MET A 89 3.12 -4.44 25.95
N THR A 90 3.21 -3.92 27.16
CA THR A 90 3.76 -2.57 27.41
C THR A 90 5.24 -2.58 27.82
N GLN A 91 5.77 -3.72 28.19
CA GLN A 91 7.16 -3.90 28.64
C GLN A 91 8.00 -4.53 27.53
N THR A 92 8.17 -3.80 26.43
CA THR A 92 9.00 -4.25 25.30
C THR A 92 10.46 -4.34 25.73
N VAL A 93 11.06 -5.51 25.56
CA VAL A 93 12.44 -5.84 25.93
C VAL A 93 13.35 -6.11 24.74
N ALA A 94 12.80 -6.26 23.56
CA ALA A 94 13.54 -6.27 22.28
C ALA A 94 12.60 -5.88 21.15
N THR A 95 13.16 -5.17 20.17
CA THR A 95 12.50 -4.90 18.87
C THR A 95 13.43 -5.38 17.77
N VAL A 96 13.01 -6.42 17.06
CA VAL A 96 13.80 -7.06 16.02
C VAL A 96 13.26 -6.65 14.65
N ASP A 97 14.03 -5.86 13.92
CA ASP A 97 13.68 -5.48 12.55
C ASP A 97 13.77 -6.72 11.64
N ILE A 98 12.78 -6.93 10.80
CA ILE A 98 12.72 -8.07 9.88
C ILE A 98 13.24 -7.64 8.51
N ALA A 99 14.29 -8.29 8.06
CA ALA A 99 14.87 -8.07 6.74
C ALA A 99 13.91 -8.52 5.63
N ASN A 100 13.88 -7.77 4.54
CA ASN A 100 13.15 -8.18 3.35
C ASN A 100 13.92 -9.28 2.62
N THR A 101 13.30 -10.44 2.44
CA THR A 101 13.86 -11.59 1.70
C THR A 101 13.18 -11.79 0.35
N ASP A 102 12.11 -11.06 0.06
CA ASP A 102 11.29 -11.19 -1.15
C ASP A 102 10.80 -12.63 -1.43
N SER A 103 10.83 -13.50 -0.43
CA SER A 103 10.42 -14.90 -0.55
C SER A 103 9.98 -15.44 0.81
N PRO A 104 8.76 -15.99 0.92
CA PRO A 104 8.24 -16.55 2.16
C PRO A 104 8.97 -17.84 2.61
N ASP A 105 9.85 -18.38 1.76
CA ASP A 105 10.59 -19.63 2.00
C ASP A 105 12.10 -19.38 2.22
N THR A 106 12.58 -18.15 2.03
CA THR A 106 13.99 -17.78 2.25
C THR A 106 14.15 -17.15 3.63
N TYR A 107 14.54 -17.96 4.59
CA TYR A 107 14.71 -17.54 5.97
C TYR A 107 16.09 -16.95 6.24
N VAL A 108 16.11 -15.79 6.91
CA VAL A 108 17.32 -15.13 7.40
C VAL A 108 17.20 -14.86 8.90
N THR A 109 18.34 -14.80 9.58
CA THR A 109 18.39 -14.45 11.00
C THR A 109 18.45 -12.95 11.17
N ASN A 110 17.51 -12.41 11.93
CA ASN A 110 17.43 -11.02 12.35
C ASN A 110 17.74 -10.97 13.85
N GLU A 111 18.47 -9.94 14.31
CA GLU A 111 18.94 -9.87 15.68
C GLU A 111 18.75 -8.47 16.28
N ALA A 112 18.43 -8.42 17.55
CA ALA A 112 18.39 -7.19 18.32
C ALA A 112 18.86 -7.43 19.76
N LYS A 113 19.35 -6.37 20.40
CA LYS A 113 19.73 -6.38 21.81
C LYS A 113 18.50 -6.61 22.70
N TYR A 114 18.70 -7.41 23.73
CA TYR A 114 17.76 -7.53 24.84
C TYR A 114 18.00 -6.40 25.83
N THR A 115 16.99 -5.57 26.04
CA THR A 115 17.09 -4.38 26.92
C THR A 115 16.42 -4.57 28.27
N GLY A 116 15.88 -5.77 28.52
CA GLY A 116 15.11 -6.05 29.74
C GLY A 116 15.96 -6.25 30.98
N ALA A 117 17.24 -6.59 30.84
CA ALA A 117 18.13 -6.89 31.97
C ALA A 117 18.23 -5.71 32.95
N ASP A 118 18.44 -4.49 32.43
CA ASP A 118 18.58 -3.27 33.23
C ASP A 118 17.28 -2.87 33.95
N GLY A 119 16.14 -3.29 33.40
CA GLY A 119 14.81 -3.08 33.99
C GLY A 119 14.38 -4.15 35.00
N GLY A 120 15.22 -5.16 35.26
CA GLY A 120 14.91 -6.29 36.12
C GLY A 120 14.00 -7.35 35.47
N TYR A 121 13.84 -7.33 34.17
CA TYR A 121 13.05 -8.29 33.39
C TYR A 121 13.90 -9.51 32.97
N ASN A 122 14.44 -10.21 33.97
CA ASN A 122 15.46 -11.24 33.79
C ASN A 122 15.11 -12.58 34.50
N SER A 123 13.83 -12.88 34.60
CA SER A 123 13.33 -14.13 35.18
C SER A 123 12.29 -14.77 34.23
N THR A 124 11.68 -15.87 34.66
CA THR A 124 10.62 -16.54 33.89
C THR A 124 9.36 -15.69 33.85
N ALA A 125 8.83 -15.49 32.67
CA ALA A 125 7.63 -14.70 32.42
C ALA A 125 6.93 -15.11 31.12
N ASP A 126 5.71 -14.65 30.92
CA ASP A 126 5.05 -14.78 29.64
C ASP A 126 5.72 -13.86 28.60
N MET A 127 6.04 -14.42 27.44
CA MET A 127 6.55 -13.67 26.30
C MET A 127 5.39 -13.25 25.40
N TYR A 128 5.25 -11.95 25.20
CA TYR A 128 4.30 -11.39 24.22
C TYR A 128 5.04 -11.04 22.94
N ILE A 129 4.54 -11.54 21.84
CA ILE A 129 5.04 -11.30 20.48
C ILE A 129 4.01 -10.40 19.78
N THR A 130 4.39 -9.20 19.41
CA THR A 130 3.53 -8.27 18.67
C THR A 130 4.27 -7.70 17.46
N ILE A 131 3.53 -7.23 16.48
CA ILE A 131 4.07 -6.77 15.22
C ILE A 131 3.92 -5.26 15.12
N ASN A 132 5.00 -4.60 14.69
CA ASN A 132 4.99 -3.22 14.26
C ASN A 132 5.36 -3.19 12.78
N ALA A 133 4.50 -2.64 11.93
CA ALA A 133 4.77 -2.51 10.51
C ALA A 133 4.44 -1.10 10.03
N SER A 134 5.33 -0.53 9.23
CA SER A 134 5.08 0.73 8.58
C SER A 134 3.87 0.59 7.65
N ALA A 135 3.02 1.60 7.64
CA ALA A 135 1.97 1.70 6.64
C ALA A 135 2.53 2.27 5.32
N ASP A 136 3.77 2.75 5.33
CA ASP A 136 4.35 3.48 4.22
C ASP A 136 4.92 2.53 3.18
N PHE A 137 4.47 2.72 1.94
CA PHE A 137 5.10 2.11 0.79
C PHE A 137 6.50 2.69 0.58
N SER A 138 7.46 1.83 0.24
CA SER A 138 8.79 2.25 -0.19
C SER A 138 9.21 1.47 -1.43
N VAL A 139 9.71 2.16 -2.45
CA VAL A 139 10.30 1.52 -3.64
C VAL A 139 11.47 0.61 -3.24
N GLU A 140 12.21 1.00 -2.19
CA GLU A 140 13.34 0.20 -1.70
C GLU A 140 12.93 -1.20 -1.23
N ASN A 141 11.74 -1.34 -0.63
CA ASN A 141 11.23 -2.65 -0.21
C ASN A 141 10.95 -3.60 -1.38
N TYR A 142 10.79 -3.06 -2.60
CA TYR A 142 10.53 -3.82 -3.82
C TYR A 142 11.72 -3.81 -4.77
N LYS A 143 12.81 -3.15 -4.39
CA LYS A 143 13.91 -2.84 -5.30
C LYS A 143 14.41 -4.05 -6.07
N ASN A 144 14.69 -5.16 -5.40
CA ASN A 144 15.21 -6.37 -6.04
C ASN A 144 14.25 -6.92 -7.09
N SER A 145 12.95 -6.95 -6.77
CA SER A 145 11.92 -7.42 -7.70
C SER A 145 11.71 -6.44 -8.86
N LEU A 146 11.73 -5.15 -8.58
CA LEU A 146 11.58 -4.10 -9.59
C LEU A 146 12.79 -4.04 -10.53
N ASP A 147 14.01 -4.19 -10.00
CA ASP A 147 15.23 -4.21 -10.81
C ASP A 147 15.25 -5.41 -11.77
N ALA A 148 14.82 -6.58 -11.29
CA ALA A 148 14.81 -7.83 -12.08
C ALA A 148 13.66 -7.91 -13.10
N ALA A 149 12.64 -7.09 -12.99
CA ALA A 149 11.49 -7.11 -13.87
C ALA A 149 11.81 -6.45 -15.24
N ASP A 150 11.39 -7.07 -16.34
CA ASP A 150 11.43 -6.44 -17.67
C ASP A 150 10.39 -5.31 -17.79
N TYR A 151 9.21 -5.52 -17.20
CA TYR A 151 8.11 -4.55 -17.13
C TYR A 151 7.51 -4.51 -15.74
N ILE A 152 7.09 -3.32 -15.32
CA ILE A 152 6.43 -3.08 -14.03
C ILE A 152 5.01 -2.61 -14.32
N ILE A 153 4.01 -3.30 -13.75
CA ILE A 153 2.62 -2.87 -13.82
C ILE A 153 2.28 -2.19 -12.51
N ALA A 154 2.20 -0.86 -12.53
CA ALA A 154 1.78 -0.06 -11.40
C ALA A 154 0.27 0.16 -11.45
N TYR A 155 -0.44 -0.30 -10.43
CA TYR A 155 -1.90 -0.24 -10.39
C TYR A 155 -2.40 0.90 -9.49
N ALA A 156 -3.32 1.71 -10.03
CA ALA A 156 -4.09 2.70 -9.28
C ALA A 156 -5.58 2.43 -9.48
N GLY A 157 -6.33 2.34 -8.39
CA GLY A 157 -7.76 2.01 -8.47
C GLY A 157 -8.59 2.69 -7.41
N THR A 158 -9.88 2.79 -7.68
CA THR A 158 -10.91 3.12 -6.69
C THR A 158 -11.69 1.88 -6.31
N THR A 159 -12.28 1.89 -5.14
CA THR A 159 -13.16 0.84 -4.62
C THR A 159 -14.53 1.43 -4.32
N THR A 160 -15.47 0.59 -3.96
CA THR A 160 -16.79 1.04 -3.49
C THR A 160 -16.73 1.80 -2.16
N ALA A 161 -15.61 1.74 -1.44
CA ALA A 161 -15.36 2.58 -0.27
C ALA A 161 -15.01 4.02 -0.68
N ASP A 162 -14.32 4.18 -1.82
CA ASP A 162 -13.92 5.49 -2.33
C ASP A 162 -15.06 6.17 -3.09
N SER A 163 -15.81 5.41 -3.89
CA SER A 163 -16.84 5.95 -4.79
C SER A 163 -17.90 4.90 -5.12
N LYS A 164 -19.13 5.24 -4.89
CA LYS A 164 -20.31 4.44 -5.24
C LYS A 164 -21.51 5.36 -5.39
N GLU A 165 -22.66 4.81 -5.82
CA GLU A 165 -23.92 5.54 -5.80
C GLU A 165 -24.18 6.15 -4.41
N SER A 166 -24.54 7.41 -4.36
CA SER A 166 -24.75 8.21 -3.14
C SER A 166 -23.51 8.45 -2.28
N ASN A 167 -22.31 8.21 -2.80
CA ASN A 167 -21.06 8.50 -2.10
C ASN A 167 -19.99 8.97 -3.10
N ASP A 168 -19.94 10.28 -3.31
CA ASP A 168 -18.98 10.91 -4.19
C ASP A 168 -17.63 11.11 -3.50
N ARG A 169 -16.54 11.06 -4.26
CA ARG A 169 -15.23 11.47 -3.79
C ARG A 169 -15.17 12.99 -3.69
N SER A 170 -14.57 13.49 -2.63
CA SER A 170 -14.33 14.93 -2.43
C SER A 170 -13.12 15.46 -3.22
N SER A 171 -12.29 14.56 -3.75
CA SER A 171 -11.09 14.88 -4.54
C SER A 171 -10.86 13.82 -5.62
N ILE A 172 -10.19 14.20 -6.70
CA ILE A 172 -9.66 13.27 -7.69
C ILE A 172 -8.38 12.60 -7.22
N ASP A 173 -7.77 13.08 -6.14
CA ASP A 173 -6.56 12.48 -5.59
C ASP A 173 -6.87 11.09 -4.99
N LEU A 174 -5.95 10.18 -5.21
CA LEU A 174 -5.88 8.87 -4.56
C LEU A 174 -4.59 8.81 -3.74
N PRO A 175 -4.54 9.41 -2.54
CA PRO A 175 -3.30 9.76 -1.87
C PRO A 175 -2.31 8.59 -1.78
N ILE A 176 -2.80 7.39 -1.43
CA ILE A 176 -1.93 6.23 -1.27
C ILE A 176 -1.54 5.61 -2.62
N SER A 177 -2.53 5.27 -3.45
CA SER A 177 -2.27 4.65 -4.76
C SER A 177 -1.47 5.57 -5.67
N GLN A 178 -1.77 6.87 -5.65
CA GLN A 178 -1.09 7.86 -6.46
C GLN A 178 0.37 8.04 -6.05
N ALA A 179 0.66 8.11 -4.75
CA ALA A 179 2.02 8.20 -4.25
C ALA A 179 2.86 6.98 -4.65
N HIS A 180 2.29 5.77 -4.59
CA HIS A 180 2.95 4.55 -5.02
C HIS A 180 3.28 4.57 -6.50
N VAL A 181 2.29 4.88 -7.34
CA VAL A 181 2.48 4.96 -8.79
C VAL A 181 3.55 6.00 -9.13
N GLN A 182 3.49 7.18 -8.51
CA GLN A 182 4.47 8.23 -8.73
C GLN A 182 5.89 7.78 -8.36
N MET A 183 6.07 7.17 -7.18
CA MET A 183 7.38 6.69 -6.75
C MET A 183 7.97 5.63 -7.70
N ILE A 184 7.14 4.73 -8.21
CA ILE A 184 7.57 3.72 -9.19
C ILE A 184 7.92 4.38 -10.52
N CYS A 185 7.08 5.29 -11.01
CA CYS A 185 7.35 6.02 -12.26
C CYS A 185 8.61 6.89 -12.16
N ASP A 186 8.85 7.55 -11.03
CA ASP A 186 10.05 8.34 -10.81
C ASP A 186 11.34 7.48 -10.81
N SER A 187 11.24 6.22 -10.35
CA SER A 187 12.39 5.31 -10.25
C SER A 187 12.60 4.44 -11.50
N TYR A 188 11.53 4.08 -12.20
CA TYR A 188 11.54 3.13 -13.32
C TYR A 188 10.68 3.60 -14.51
N PRO A 189 10.89 4.82 -15.04
CA PRO A 189 9.98 5.41 -16.05
C PRO A 189 9.87 4.57 -17.32
N GLU A 190 10.97 4.00 -17.80
CA GLU A 190 11.02 3.33 -19.11
C GLU A 190 10.35 1.95 -19.15
N LYS A 191 10.14 1.32 -18.00
CA LYS A 191 9.54 -0.02 -17.90
C LYS A 191 8.24 -0.05 -17.11
N THR A 192 7.74 1.10 -16.63
CA THR A 192 6.51 1.18 -15.86
C THR A 192 5.30 1.40 -16.77
N ILE A 193 4.33 0.50 -16.64
CA ILE A 193 3.00 0.61 -17.25
C ILE A 193 2.00 0.88 -16.14
N VAL A 194 1.37 2.04 -16.17
CA VAL A 194 0.35 2.41 -15.18
C VAL A 194 -1.01 1.90 -15.63
N VAL A 195 -1.66 1.11 -14.78
CA VAL A 195 -3.04 0.65 -15.00
C VAL A 195 -3.95 1.34 -14.00
N MET A 196 -4.91 2.11 -14.50
CA MET A 196 -5.90 2.81 -13.68
C MET A 196 -7.26 2.15 -13.85
N SER A 197 -7.80 1.58 -12.76
CA SER A 197 -9.17 1.05 -12.71
C SER A 197 -10.00 1.91 -11.75
N THR A 198 -10.70 2.89 -12.30
CA THR A 198 -11.32 3.93 -11.50
C THR A 198 -12.71 4.31 -11.99
N VAL A 199 -13.55 4.76 -11.07
CA VAL A 199 -14.80 5.44 -11.42
C VAL A 199 -14.46 6.89 -11.73
N GLY A 200 -14.40 7.21 -13.02
CA GLY A 200 -14.06 8.56 -13.50
C GLY A 200 -12.58 8.93 -13.35
N GLN A 201 -12.32 10.21 -13.49
CA GLN A 201 -10.99 10.79 -13.45
C GLN A 201 -10.29 10.59 -12.10
N ILE A 202 -8.98 10.36 -12.15
CA ILE A 202 -8.06 10.55 -11.02
C ILE A 202 -7.00 11.59 -11.39
N ASN A 203 -6.28 12.11 -10.40
CA ASN A 203 -5.17 13.01 -10.65
C ASN A 203 -3.99 12.23 -11.23
N ALA A 204 -3.81 12.31 -12.55
CA ALA A 204 -2.71 11.67 -13.27
C ALA A 204 -1.51 12.61 -13.49
N GLU A 205 -1.63 13.91 -13.17
CA GLU A 205 -0.60 14.91 -13.44
C GLU A 205 0.77 14.55 -12.86
N PRO A 206 0.89 13.98 -11.64
CA PRO A 206 2.19 13.67 -11.05
C PRO A 206 3.00 12.62 -11.81
N PHE A 207 2.37 11.78 -12.65
CA PHE A 207 3.05 10.65 -13.30
C PHE A 207 2.76 10.45 -14.78
N LYS A 208 1.86 11.25 -15.39
CA LYS A 208 1.42 11.05 -16.78
C LYS A 208 2.55 11.07 -17.82
N ASP A 209 3.61 11.83 -17.57
CA ASP A 209 4.76 11.98 -18.46
C ASP A 209 6.01 11.23 -17.95
N LYS A 210 5.84 10.35 -16.94
CA LYS A 210 6.90 9.65 -16.25
C LYS A 210 6.74 8.13 -16.27
N CYS A 211 6.05 7.59 -17.25
CA CYS A 211 5.86 6.16 -17.39
C CYS A 211 5.88 5.77 -18.88
N ALA A 212 6.22 4.51 -19.15
CA ALA A 212 6.30 3.99 -20.51
C ALA A 212 4.93 3.94 -21.20
N ALA A 213 3.88 3.63 -20.43
CA ALA A 213 2.50 3.60 -20.92
C ALA A 213 1.50 3.78 -19.79
N MET A 214 0.30 4.25 -20.15
CA MET A 214 -0.84 4.34 -19.24
C MET A 214 -2.07 3.70 -19.88
N LEU A 215 -2.77 2.88 -19.09
CA LEU A 215 -4.03 2.28 -19.45
C LEU A 215 -5.09 2.70 -18.42
N TRP A 216 -6.20 3.25 -18.91
CA TRP A 216 -7.36 3.51 -18.07
C TRP A 216 -8.48 2.52 -18.40
N THR A 217 -9.07 1.98 -17.36
CA THR A 217 -10.26 1.15 -17.44
C THR A 217 -11.23 1.55 -16.33
N SER A 218 -12.53 1.37 -16.58
CA SER A 218 -13.55 1.53 -15.54
C SER A 218 -13.75 0.18 -14.81
N TYR A 219 -14.85 0.02 -14.09
CA TYR A 219 -15.25 -1.25 -13.50
C TYR A 219 -15.91 -2.12 -14.58
N ASN A 220 -15.19 -3.08 -15.12
CA ASN A 220 -15.58 -3.81 -16.34
C ASN A 220 -16.12 -5.23 -16.07
N GLY A 221 -16.46 -5.55 -14.82
CA GLY A 221 -17.04 -6.82 -14.47
C GLY A 221 -16.07 -8.01 -14.45
N GLN A 222 -16.59 -9.22 -14.49
CA GLN A 222 -15.83 -10.44 -14.16
C GLN A 222 -14.72 -10.79 -15.15
N THR A 223 -14.77 -10.34 -16.40
CA THR A 223 -13.75 -10.64 -17.43
C THR A 223 -12.73 -9.51 -17.60
N GLN A 224 -12.72 -8.52 -16.72
CA GLN A 224 -11.80 -7.37 -16.77
C GLN A 224 -10.32 -7.80 -16.82
N GLY A 225 -9.93 -8.77 -16.01
CA GLY A 225 -8.55 -9.26 -15.96
C GLY A 225 -8.10 -9.89 -17.28
N GLU A 226 -8.98 -10.68 -17.92
CA GLU A 226 -8.71 -11.29 -19.23
C GLU A 226 -8.58 -10.22 -20.33
N ALA A 227 -9.47 -9.24 -20.35
CA ALA A 227 -9.44 -8.14 -21.32
C ALA A 227 -8.16 -7.30 -21.18
N LEU A 228 -7.81 -6.93 -19.95
CA LEU A 228 -6.59 -6.20 -19.65
C LEU A 228 -5.35 -7.00 -20.04
N GLY A 229 -5.29 -8.29 -19.71
CA GLY A 229 -4.19 -9.16 -20.10
C GLY A 229 -3.99 -9.26 -21.61
N LYS A 230 -5.08 -9.29 -22.39
CA LYS A 230 -5.02 -9.28 -23.86
C LYS A 230 -4.45 -7.97 -24.42
N VAL A 231 -4.80 -6.83 -23.81
CA VAL A 231 -4.25 -5.52 -24.18
C VAL A 231 -2.76 -5.45 -23.82
N LEU A 232 -2.40 -5.76 -22.58
CA LEU A 232 -1.01 -5.71 -22.10
C LEU A 232 -0.05 -6.62 -22.89
N THR A 233 -0.57 -7.75 -23.39
CA THR A 233 0.23 -8.70 -24.19
C THR A 233 0.19 -8.44 -25.70
N GLY A 234 -0.46 -7.35 -26.13
CA GLY A 234 -0.60 -7.00 -27.54
C GLY A 234 -1.53 -7.91 -28.35
N LYS A 235 -2.28 -8.81 -27.71
CA LYS A 235 -3.25 -9.68 -28.39
C LYS A 235 -4.48 -8.93 -28.90
N VAL A 236 -4.77 -7.79 -28.31
CA VAL A 236 -5.86 -6.89 -28.70
C VAL A 236 -5.31 -5.47 -28.71
N ASN A 237 -5.50 -4.77 -29.83
CA ASN A 237 -5.17 -3.36 -29.94
C ASN A 237 -6.27 -2.52 -29.26
N PRO A 238 -5.96 -1.71 -28.24
CA PRO A 238 -6.97 -0.89 -27.58
C PRO A 238 -7.52 0.18 -28.53
N SER A 239 -8.83 0.30 -28.57
CA SER A 239 -9.53 1.32 -29.39
C SER A 239 -10.40 2.26 -28.55
N GLY A 240 -10.44 2.05 -27.23
CA GLY A 240 -11.21 2.86 -26.29
C GLY A 240 -10.78 4.33 -26.30
N LYS A 241 -11.77 5.21 -26.13
CA LYS A 241 -11.57 6.65 -26.03
C LYS A 241 -12.17 7.16 -24.73
N LEU A 242 -11.56 8.19 -24.12
CA LEU A 242 -12.12 8.82 -22.94
C LEU A 242 -13.50 9.42 -23.24
N THR A 243 -14.44 9.12 -22.37
CA THR A 243 -15.83 9.61 -22.47
C THR A 243 -16.04 10.92 -21.72
N THR A 244 -15.01 11.44 -21.09
CA THR A 244 -15.02 12.68 -20.33
C THR A 244 -13.72 13.45 -20.53
N THR A 245 -13.78 14.77 -20.33
CA THR A 245 -12.58 15.61 -20.22
C THR A 245 -11.95 15.38 -18.86
N TRP A 246 -10.64 15.16 -18.80
CA TRP A 246 -9.88 15.09 -17.55
C TRP A 246 -9.23 16.44 -17.29
N TYR A 247 -9.69 17.10 -16.26
CA TYR A 247 -9.26 18.43 -15.87
C TYR A 247 -7.99 18.40 -15.03
N THR A 248 -7.26 19.51 -14.98
CA THR A 248 -6.20 19.69 -14.00
C THR A 248 -6.76 19.78 -12.58
N SER A 249 -5.95 19.41 -11.58
CA SER A 249 -6.35 19.58 -10.18
C SER A 249 -6.62 21.06 -9.85
N GLU A 250 -5.85 21.97 -10.42
CA GLU A 250 -6.03 23.41 -10.24
C GLU A 250 -7.38 23.90 -10.76
N ASP A 251 -7.75 23.50 -11.97
CA ASP A 251 -9.01 23.93 -12.55
C ASP A 251 -10.23 23.30 -11.89
N LEU A 252 -10.11 22.05 -11.42
CA LEU A 252 -11.18 21.42 -10.64
C LEU A 252 -11.49 22.15 -9.34
N GLN A 253 -10.48 22.76 -8.69
CA GLN A 253 -10.71 23.57 -7.49
C GLN A 253 -11.51 24.85 -7.78
N LYS A 254 -11.50 25.31 -9.02
CA LYS A 254 -12.31 26.46 -9.49
C LYS A 254 -13.71 26.05 -9.94
N MET A 255 -13.99 24.74 -10.04
CA MET A 255 -15.27 24.20 -10.51
C MET A 255 -16.16 23.85 -9.33
N PRO A 256 -17.37 24.41 -9.24
CA PRO A 256 -18.30 24.06 -8.17
C PRO A 256 -18.67 22.56 -8.21
N LEU A 257 -18.65 21.89 -7.06
CA LEU A 257 -19.00 20.48 -6.90
C LEU A 257 -20.25 20.31 -6.04
N GLY A 258 -21.18 19.49 -6.51
CA GLY A 258 -22.15 18.79 -5.69
C GLY A 258 -23.40 19.52 -5.21
N SER A 259 -23.48 20.83 -5.18
CA SER A 259 -24.69 21.54 -4.77
C SER A 259 -25.29 22.37 -5.90
N PRO A 260 -26.62 22.40 -6.04
CA PRO A 260 -27.27 23.24 -7.07
C PRO A 260 -27.05 24.77 -6.86
N LYS A 261 -26.61 25.16 -5.68
CA LYS A 261 -26.21 26.52 -5.40
C LYS A 261 -24.79 26.54 -4.86
N GLN A 262 -23.90 27.27 -5.53
CA GLN A 262 -22.54 27.45 -5.06
C GLN A 262 -22.09 28.87 -5.21
N ASN A 263 -21.32 29.34 -4.22
CA ASN A 263 -20.69 30.66 -4.27
C ASN A 263 -19.35 30.53 -5.01
N VAL A 264 -19.23 31.24 -6.12
CA VAL A 264 -17.98 31.34 -6.87
C VAL A 264 -17.57 32.81 -6.86
N ASN A 265 -16.47 33.13 -6.21
CA ASN A 265 -15.96 34.51 -6.10
C ASN A 265 -16.98 35.54 -5.53
N GLY A 266 -17.77 35.12 -4.53
CA GLY A 266 -18.78 35.99 -3.90
C GLY A 266 -20.13 36.07 -4.64
N VAL A 267 -20.28 35.31 -5.73
CA VAL A 267 -21.54 35.25 -6.49
C VAL A 267 -22.16 33.85 -6.32
N ASP A 268 -23.44 33.82 -5.93
CA ASP A 268 -24.19 32.57 -5.82
C ASP A 268 -24.72 32.15 -7.20
N TYR A 269 -24.28 31.00 -7.67
CA TYR A 269 -24.72 30.39 -8.93
C TYR A 269 -25.59 29.17 -8.69
N ASN A 270 -26.61 29.00 -9.51
CA ASN A 270 -27.36 27.76 -9.59
C ASN A 270 -26.66 26.84 -10.62
N PHE A 271 -26.42 25.56 -10.26
CA PHE A 271 -25.70 24.62 -11.08
C PHE A 271 -26.27 24.37 -12.49
N THR A 272 -27.58 24.59 -12.64
CA THR A 272 -28.26 24.49 -13.93
C THR A 272 -28.19 25.82 -14.71
N ASN A 273 -27.52 26.82 -14.19
CA ASN A 273 -27.55 28.15 -14.76
C ASN A 273 -26.41 28.35 -15.76
N TYR A 274 -26.74 28.71 -16.97
CA TYR A 274 -25.81 29.09 -18.04
C TYR A 274 -24.79 30.15 -17.62
N GLU A 275 -25.15 30.99 -16.66
CA GLU A 275 -24.33 32.10 -16.15
C GLU A 275 -23.06 31.64 -15.43
N ILE A 276 -23.00 30.41 -14.93
CA ILE A 276 -21.75 29.81 -14.33
C ILE A 276 -20.62 29.79 -15.36
N ALA A 277 -20.92 29.49 -16.59
CA ALA A 277 -19.94 29.43 -17.66
C ALA A 277 -19.33 30.83 -18.00
N GLN A 278 -19.87 31.89 -17.43
CA GLN A 278 -19.46 33.28 -17.66
C GLN A 278 -18.82 33.91 -16.43
N ALA A 279 -18.72 33.18 -15.30
CA ALA A 279 -18.06 33.71 -14.11
C ALA A 279 -16.57 33.88 -14.35
N ASP A 280 -16.02 35.02 -13.92
CA ASP A 280 -14.60 35.28 -13.93
C ASP A 280 -13.84 34.12 -13.22
N ASN A 281 -12.82 33.60 -13.85
CA ASN A 281 -12.01 32.47 -13.39
C ASN A 281 -12.70 31.10 -13.35
N TYR A 282 -13.92 30.92 -13.85
CA TYR A 282 -14.52 29.62 -14.04
C TYR A 282 -14.08 29.02 -15.40
N PRO A 283 -13.33 27.93 -15.42
CA PRO A 283 -12.77 27.44 -16.68
C PRO A 283 -13.79 26.71 -17.57
N GLY A 284 -15.05 26.63 -17.16
CA GLY A 284 -16.07 25.86 -17.87
C GLY A 284 -15.99 24.34 -17.60
N ARG A 285 -16.96 23.59 -18.10
CA ARG A 285 -17.03 22.12 -18.03
C ARG A 285 -17.29 21.51 -19.37
N THR A 286 -17.01 20.22 -19.47
CA THR A 286 -17.17 19.39 -20.66
C THR A 286 -16.28 19.85 -21.83
N HIS A 287 -16.14 18.99 -22.83
CA HIS A 287 -15.38 19.30 -24.05
C HIS A 287 -15.92 20.51 -24.83
N GLN A 288 -17.15 20.93 -24.56
CA GLN A 288 -17.79 22.06 -25.27
C GLN A 288 -17.44 23.42 -24.66
N TYR A 289 -17.23 23.48 -23.34
CA TYR A 289 -17.16 24.77 -22.63
C TYR A 289 -15.88 24.96 -21.83
N TYR A 290 -15.08 23.87 -21.65
CA TYR A 290 -13.83 23.97 -20.92
C TYR A 290 -12.79 24.75 -21.73
N SER A 291 -12.35 25.85 -21.18
CA SER A 291 -11.40 26.78 -21.81
C SER A 291 -9.94 26.56 -21.37
N GLY A 292 -9.71 25.72 -20.37
CA GLY A 292 -8.38 25.35 -19.88
C GLY A 292 -7.69 24.30 -20.76
N THR A 293 -6.49 23.92 -20.38
CA THR A 293 -5.75 22.81 -21.01
C THR A 293 -6.01 21.53 -20.23
N PRO A 294 -6.73 20.55 -20.78
CA PRO A 294 -7.03 19.32 -20.06
C PRO A 294 -5.81 18.45 -19.86
N VAL A 295 -5.78 17.66 -18.78
CA VAL A 295 -4.81 16.56 -18.61
C VAL A 295 -4.96 15.57 -19.76
N TYR A 296 -6.20 15.19 -20.06
CA TYR A 296 -6.60 14.45 -21.26
C TYR A 296 -7.94 14.98 -21.79
N PRO A 297 -8.03 15.30 -23.09
CA PRO A 297 -9.30 15.78 -23.65
C PRO A 297 -10.32 14.64 -23.80
N PHE A 298 -11.58 15.01 -23.88
CA PHE A 298 -12.65 14.11 -24.31
C PHE A 298 -12.28 13.43 -25.64
N GLY A 299 -12.53 12.15 -25.74
CA GLY A 299 -12.18 11.38 -26.95
C GLY A 299 -10.70 10.99 -27.06
N TYR A 300 -9.87 11.36 -26.08
CA TYR A 300 -8.45 10.96 -26.07
C TYR A 300 -8.31 9.44 -25.92
N GLY A 301 -7.36 8.90 -26.65
CA GLY A 301 -6.95 7.52 -26.58
C GLY A 301 -6.08 7.19 -27.77
N THR A 302 -4.98 6.50 -27.50
CA THR A 302 -4.04 6.01 -28.50
C THR A 302 -4.28 4.53 -28.77
N SER A 303 -3.70 4.03 -29.84
CA SER A 303 -3.67 2.61 -30.21
C SER A 303 -2.24 2.23 -30.55
N TYR A 304 -2.00 0.93 -30.78
CA TYR A 304 -0.67 0.45 -31.19
C TYR A 304 -0.35 0.72 -32.67
N THR A 305 -1.33 1.17 -33.42
CA THR A 305 -1.21 1.48 -34.86
C THR A 305 -1.72 2.87 -35.15
#